data_9103f9a7088a6542eb052f4d5817721c
#
_entry.id   9103f9a7088a6542eb052f4d5817721c
#
_cell.length_a   1.000
_cell.length_b   1.000
_cell.length_c   1.000
_cell.angle_alpha   90.00
_cell.angle_beta   90.00
_cell.angle_gamma   90.00
#
_symmetry.space_group_name_H-M   'P 1'
#
loop_
_entity.id
_entity.type
_entity.pdbx_description
1 polymer ?
#
loop_
_entity_poly.entity_id
_entity_poly.type
_entity_poly.pdbx_seq_one_letter_code
_entity_poly.pdbx_strand_id
1 'polypeptide(L)'
;MAEKVILLVDDDDVFVEAVSAVLESQYRVRRAANGTEGLEMIAEERPDVVILDVMMDYLSEGFEVARKLRNDPATVDLPIIMLTGVDQVYNVRMEVDESWVPCELYLEKPVAPGDLLRHIAEVLGEQ
;
A
#
# COMPACT_ATOMS: atom_id res chain seq x y z
N MET A 1 -7.54 -5.64 23.12
CA MET A 1 -8.07 -5.42 21.77
C MET A 1 -7.02 -5.74 20.73
N ALA A 2 -7.46 -6.25 19.61
CA ALA A 2 -6.52 -6.60 18.54
C ALA A 2 -5.92 -5.35 17.93
N GLU A 3 -4.64 -5.40 17.63
CA GLU A 3 -3.98 -4.32 16.93
C GLU A 3 -4.44 -4.32 15.47
N LYS A 4 -4.49 -3.13 14.87
CA LYS A 4 -4.78 -3.04 13.45
C LYS A 4 -3.56 -3.51 12.65
N VAL A 5 -3.82 -4.17 11.53
CA VAL A 5 -2.81 -4.78 10.70
C VAL A 5 -2.58 -3.95 9.44
N ILE A 6 -1.32 -3.61 9.20
CA ILE A 6 -0.88 -2.90 8.00
C ILE A 6 -0.11 -3.91 7.14
N LEU A 7 -0.54 -4.09 5.90
CA LEU A 7 0.24 -4.87 4.94
C LEU A 7 1.01 -3.92 4.04
N LEU A 8 2.32 -4.06 4.04
CA LEU A 8 3.23 -3.25 3.25
C LEU A 8 3.74 -4.09 2.08
N VAL A 9 3.33 -3.75 0.87
CA VAL A 9 3.73 -4.46 -0.35
C VAL A 9 4.75 -3.62 -1.10
N ASP A 10 6.03 -3.96 -0.94
CA ASP A 10 7.15 -3.17 -1.46
C ASP A 10 8.39 -4.05 -1.49
N ASP A 11 9.16 -3.98 -2.57
CA ASP A 11 10.37 -4.78 -2.73
C ASP A 11 11.63 -4.08 -2.23
N ASP A 12 11.51 -2.84 -1.74
CA ASP A 12 12.63 -2.06 -1.23
C ASP A 12 12.86 -2.37 0.25
N ASP A 13 13.82 -3.23 0.55
CA ASP A 13 14.10 -3.67 1.92
C ASP A 13 14.44 -2.51 2.86
N VAL A 14 15.19 -1.54 2.37
CA VAL A 14 15.59 -0.39 3.19
C VAL A 14 14.38 0.45 3.58
N PHE A 15 13.51 0.73 2.63
CA PHE A 15 12.30 1.48 2.89
C PHE A 15 11.38 0.73 3.86
N VAL A 16 11.19 -0.56 3.61
CA VAL A 16 10.34 -1.41 4.46
C VAL A 16 10.84 -1.42 5.90
N GLU A 17 12.15 -1.60 6.08
CA GLU A 17 12.73 -1.64 7.41
C GLU A 17 12.53 -0.32 8.16
N ALA A 18 12.79 0.80 7.49
CA ALA A 18 12.65 2.12 8.11
C ALA A 18 11.21 2.42 8.48
N VAL A 19 10.28 2.12 7.57
CA VAL A 19 8.86 2.37 7.80
C VAL A 19 8.30 1.45 8.88
N SER A 20 8.64 0.17 8.82
CA SER A 20 8.15 -0.80 9.80
C SER A 20 8.57 -0.42 11.22
N ALA A 21 9.80 0.07 11.39
CA ALA A 21 10.29 0.46 12.71
C ALA A 21 9.40 1.53 13.36
N VAL A 22 8.86 2.45 12.54
CA VAL A 22 7.98 3.50 13.05
C VAL A 22 6.54 3.00 13.22
N LEU A 23 6.03 2.26 12.24
CA LEU A 23 4.64 1.81 12.26
C LEU A 23 4.38 0.78 13.38
N GLU A 24 5.35 -0.04 13.71
CA GLU A 24 5.20 -1.07 14.73
C GLU A 24 4.94 -0.50 16.12
N SER A 25 5.17 0.78 16.32
CA SER A 25 4.83 1.42 17.59
C SER A 25 3.31 1.48 17.81
N GLN A 26 2.50 1.39 16.75
CA GLN A 26 1.05 1.52 16.85
C GLN A 26 0.28 0.42 16.13
N TYR A 27 0.91 -0.29 15.20
CA TYR A 27 0.23 -1.28 14.36
C TYR A 27 1.05 -2.56 14.27
N ARG A 28 0.37 -3.64 13.90
CA ARG A 28 1.04 -4.87 13.49
C ARG A 28 1.36 -4.75 12.02
N VAL A 29 2.64 -4.87 11.65
CA VAL A 29 3.07 -4.70 10.27
C VAL A 29 3.45 -6.04 9.66
N ARG A 30 2.90 -6.33 8.49
CA ARG A 30 3.27 -7.49 7.68
C ARG A 30 3.85 -6.99 6.37
N ARG A 31 4.71 -7.77 5.77
CA ARG A 31 5.39 -7.37 4.53
C ARG A 31 5.21 -8.42 3.44
N ALA A 32 4.90 -7.96 2.22
CA ALA A 32 4.98 -8.75 1.01
C ALA A 32 6.01 -8.10 0.07
N ALA A 33 6.81 -8.89 -0.61
CA ALA A 33 7.86 -8.37 -1.47
C ALA A 33 7.39 -8.08 -2.89
N ASN A 34 6.23 -8.59 -3.28
CA ASN A 34 5.67 -8.37 -4.61
C ASN A 34 4.15 -8.54 -4.58
N GLY A 35 3.52 -8.27 -5.71
CA GLY A 35 2.06 -8.30 -5.80
C GLY A 35 1.44 -9.67 -5.56
N THR A 36 2.06 -10.72 -6.10
CA THR A 36 1.55 -12.08 -5.92
C THR A 36 1.54 -12.46 -4.44
N GLU A 37 2.67 -12.23 -3.77
CA GLU A 37 2.76 -12.51 -2.33
C GLU A 37 1.75 -11.67 -1.54
N GLY A 38 1.59 -10.40 -1.93
CA GLY A 38 0.62 -9.51 -1.29
C GLY A 38 -0.79 -10.03 -1.37
N LEU A 39 -1.21 -10.46 -2.55
CA LEU A 39 -2.56 -10.99 -2.75
C LEU A 39 -2.78 -12.28 -1.94
N GLU A 40 -1.77 -13.15 -1.88
CA GLU A 40 -1.86 -14.37 -1.08
C GLU A 40 -2.01 -14.05 0.41
N MET A 41 -1.25 -13.09 0.91
CA MET A 41 -1.31 -12.70 2.31
C MET A 41 -2.67 -12.07 2.67
N ILE A 42 -3.23 -11.27 1.76
CA ILE A 42 -4.55 -10.67 1.96
C ILE A 42 -5.63 -11.75 2.04
N ALA A 43 -5.51 -12.78 1.20
CA ALA A 43 -6.46 -13.88 1.22
C ALA A 43 -6.39 -14.69 2.52
N GLU A 44 -5.20 -14.80 3.11
CA GLU A 44 -5.03 -15.51 4.37
C GLU A 44 -5.54 -14.70 5.56
N GLU A 45 -5.21 -13.41 5.58
CA GLU A 45 -5.63 -12.52 6.66
C GLU A 45 -5.83 -11.12 6.09
N ARG A 46 -7.06 -10.65 6.05
CA ARG A 46 -7.38 -9.32 5.53
C ARG A 46 -6.78 -8.26 6.44
N PRO A 47 -5.88 -7.41 5.90
CA PRO A 47 -5.34 -6.30 6.70
C PRO A 47 -6.37 -5.18 6.85
N ASP A 48 -6.08 -4.22 7.71
CA ASP A 48 -6.92 -3.03 7.87
C ASP A 48 -6.60 -1.98 6.83
N VAL A 49 -5.35 -1.94 6.34
CA VAL A 49 -4.96 -1.08 5.21
C VAL A 49 -3.79 -1.75 4.48
N VAL A 50 -3.74 -1.54 3.16
CA VAL A 50 -2.65 -2.02 2.31
C VAL A 50 -1.88 -0.81 1.77
N ILE A 51 -0.57 -0.84 1.89
CA ILE A 51 0.31 0.16 1.30
C ILE A 51 1.01 -0.53 0.14
N LEU A 52 0.75 -0.06 -1.08
CA LEU A 52 1.24 -0.69 -2.31
C LEU A 52 2.25 0.19 -3.03
N ASP A 53 3.43 -0.35 -3.30
CA ASP A 53 4.36 0.28 -4.23
C ASP A 53 3.81 0.07 -5.64
N VAL A 54 3.84 1.12 -6.46
CA VAL A 54 3.34 1.06 -7.83
C VAL A 54 4.19 0.14 -8.69
N MET A 55 5.52 0.24 -8.57
CA MET A 55 6.44 -0.57 -9.36
C MET A 55 7.27 -1.48 -8.47
N MET A 56 7.14 -2.79 -8.68
CA MET A 56 7.91 -3.79 -7.98
C MET A 56 8.69 -4.62 -9.01
N ASP A 57 8.17 -5.80 -9.38
CA ASP A 57 8.84 -6.61 -10.40
C ASP A 57 8.72 -5.98 -11.79
N TYR A 58 7.64 -5.23 -12.04
CA TYR A 58 7.43 -4.53 -13.30
C TYR A 58 6.64 -3.25 -13.05
N LEU A 59 6.67 -2.35 -14.04
CA LEU A 59 5.95 -1.08 -13.97
C LEU A 59 4.45 -1.35 -13.81
N SER A 60 3.82 -0.64 -12.91
CA SER A 60 2.38 -0.71 -12.63
C SER A 60 1.88 -2.00 -11.99
N GLU A 61 2.78 -2.83 -11.44
CA GLU A 61 2.36 -4.02 -10.70
C GLU A 61 1.39 -3.66 -9.58
N GLY A 62 1.65 -2.56 -8.86
CA GLY A 62 0.78 -2.11 -7.79
C GLY A 62 -0.64 -1.80 -8.28
N PHE A 63 -0.76 -1.24 -9.48
CA PHE A 63 -2.07 -0.95 -10.06
C PHE A 63 -2.85 -2.23 -10.34
N GLU A 64 -2.17 -3.27 -10.80
CA GLU A 64 -2.84 -4.55 -11.06
C GLU A 64 -3.36 -5.17 -9.77
N VAL A 65 -2.56 -5.11 -8.71
CA VAL A 65 -2.99 -5.60 -7.39
C VAL A 65 -4.23 -4.82 -6.94
N ALA A 66 -4.20 -3.50 -7.04
CA ALA A 66 -5.30 -2.66 -6.62
C ALA A 66 -6.58 -2.98 -7.41
N ARG A 67 -6.47 -3.19 -8.73
CA ARG A 67 -7.63 -3.56 -9.55
C ARG A 67 -8.23 -4.89 -9.10
N LYS A 68 -7.38 -5.88 -8.82
CA LYS A 68 -7.86 -7.19 -8.36
C LYS A 68 -8.59 -7.06 -7.03
N LEU A 69 -8.07 -6.25 -6.12
CA LEU A 69 -8.71 -6.02 -4.84
C LEU A 69 -10.08 -5.35 -5.00
N ARG A 70 -10.17 -4.36 -5.89
CA ARG A 70 -11.43 -3.64 -6.12
C ARG A 70 -12.47 -4.50 -6.84
N ASN A 71 -12.04 -5.53 -7.56
CA ASN A 71 -12.95 -6.43 -8.28
C ASN A 71 -13.39 -7.63 -7.45
N ASP A 72 -12.86 -7.80 -6.24
CA ASP A 72 -13.20 -8.91 -5.36
C ASP A 72 -14.14 -8.37 -4.26
N PRO A 73 -15.35 -8.93 -4.10
CA PRO A 73 -16.28 -8.48 -3.07
C PRO A 73 -15.70 -8.53 -1.66
N ALA A 74 -14.76 -9.43 -1.39
CA ALA A 74 -14.15 -9.56 -0.06
C ALA A 74 -13.20 -8.41 0.25
N THR A 75 -12.68 -7.69 -0.77
CA THR A 75 -11.68 -6.64 -0.59
C THR A 75 -12.04 -5.34 -1.28
N VAL A 76 -13.25 -5.24 -1.82
CA VAL A 76 -13.67 -4.06 -2.59
C VAL A 76 -13.57 -2.77 -1.79
N ASP A 77 -13.72 -2.83 -0.48
CA ASP A 77 -13.69 -1.68 0.42
C ASP A 77 -12.40 -1.60 1.25
N LEU A 78 -11.42 -2.44 0.95
CA LEU A 78 -10.15 -2.43 1.66
C LEU A 78 -9.39 -1.13 1.39
N PRO A 79 -9.03 -0.35 2.42
CA PRO A 79 -8.28 0.89 2.19
C PRO A 79 -6.92 0.63 1.56
N ILE A 80 -6.58 1.39 0.54
CA ILE A 80 -5.33 1.25 -0.22
C ILE A 80 -4.61 2.59 -0.27
N ILE A 81 -3.33 2.59 0.09
CA ILE A 81 -2.44 3.74 -0.10
C ILE A 81 -1.40 3.32 -1.15
N MET A 82 -1.33 4.06 -2.26
CA MET A 82 -0.37 3.78 -3.32
C MET A 82 0.88 4.63 -3.14
N LEU A 83 2.05 4.02 -3.32
CA LEU A 83 3.33 4.72 -3.26
C LEU A 83 3.98 4.73 -4.65
N THR A 84 4.54 5.87 -5.05
CA THR A 84 5.20 5.99 -6.34
C THR A 84 6.55 6.70 -6.18
N GLY A 85 7.56 6.27 -6.93
CA GLY A 85 8.84 6.95 -6.96
C GLY A 85 8.76 8.26 -7.72
N VAL A 86 9.67 9.19 -7.40
CA VAL A 86 9.70 10.51 -8.05
C VAL A 86 9.84 10.37 -9.57
N ASP A 87 10.69 9.46 -10.02
CA ASP A 87 10.93 9.22 -11.43
C ASP A 87 9.79 8.47 -12.13
N GLN A 88 8.79 8.04 -11.37
CA GLN A 88 7.63 7.31 -11.90
C GLN A 88 6.37 8.17 -11.96
N VAL A 89 6.42 9.38 -11.44
CA VAL A 89 5.21 10.22 -11.30
C VAL A 89 4.49 10.43 -12.63
N TYR A 90 5.23 10.67 -13.69
CA TYR A 90 4.63 10.87 -15.01
C TYR A 90 3.85 9.62 -15.44
N ASN A 91 4.47 8.45 -15.32
CA ASN A 91 3.83 7.20 -15.71
C ASN A 91 2.60 6.91 -14.88
N VAL A 92 2.65 7.21 -13.58
CA VAL A 92 1.50 7.02 -12.70
C VAL A 92 0.33 7.90 -13.13
N ARG A 93 0.60 9.14 -13.49
CA ARG A 93 -0.46 10.05 -13.96
C ARG A 93 -1.11 9.56 -15.25
N MET A 94 -0.30 9.01 -16.15
CA MET A 94 -0.83 8.42 -17.38
C MET A 94 -1.74 7.22 -17.08
N GLU A 95 -1.30 6.35 -16.18
CA GLU A 95 -2.09 5.18 -15.78
C GLU A 95 -3.41 5.58 -15.12
N VAL A 96 -3.38 6.59 -14.27
CA VAL A 96 -4.58 7.05 -13.58
C VAL A 96 -5.59 7.58 -14.60
N ASP A 97 -5.14 8.33 -15.60
CA ASP A 97 -6.02 8.89 -16.63
C ASP A 97 -6.63 7.81 -17.51
N GLU A 98 -5.86 6.78 -17.86
CA GLU A 98 -6.30 5.74 -18.78
C GLU A 98 -7.05 4.61 -18.09
N SER A 99 -6.65 4.30 -16.87
CA SER A 99 -7.10 3.10 -16.19
C SER A 99 -7.21 3.37 -14.68
N TRP A 100 -8.07 4.34 -14.35
CA TRP A 100 -8.22 4.79 -12.98
C TRP A 100 -8.54 3.64 -12.04
N VAL A 101 -7.83 3.58 -10.92
CA VAL A 101 -8.04 2.59 -9.87
C VAL A 101 -8.36 3.32 -8.57
N PRO A 102 -9.52 3.04 -7.95
CA PRO A 102 -9.84 3.69 -6.68
C PRO A 102 -8.87 3.29 -5.59
N CYS A 103 -8.25 4.29 -4.99
CA CYS A 103 -7.48 4.10 -3.77
C CYS A 103 -7.69 5.32 -2.89
N GLU A 104 -7.40 5.18 -1.60
CA GLU A 104 -7.65 6.26 -0.66
C GLU A 104 -6.64 7.38 -0.81
N LEU A 105 -5.41 7.04 -1.22
CA LEU A 105 -4.35 8.04 -1.26
C LEU A 105 -3.22 7.60 -2.16
N TYR A 106 -2.64 8.54 -2.92
CA TYR A 106 -1.39 8.37 -3.66
C TYR A 106 -0.32 9.21 -2.97
N LEU A 107 0.82 8.59 -2.63
CA LEU A 107 1.94 9.28 -2.02
C LEU A 107 3.19 9.09 -2.84
N GLU A 108 4.03 10.11 -2.88
CA GLU A 108 5.27 10.10 -3.64
C GLU A 108 6.45 9.82 -2.73
N LYS A 109 7.29 8.84 -3.12
CA LYS A 109 8.53 8.57 -2.40
C LYS A 109 9.56 9.66 -2.71
N PRO A 110 10.43 10.00 -1.78
CA PRO A 110 10.53 9.45 -0.43
C PRO A 110 9.46 10.05 0.49
N VAL A 111 8.85 9.20 1.29
CA VAL A 111 7.86 9.62 2.28
C VAL A 111 8.47 9.34 3.66
N ALA A 112 8.45 10.35 4.53
CA ALA A 112 8.98 10.18 5.87
C ALA A 112 8.08 9.21 6.65
N PRO A 113 8.66 8.27 7.42
CA PRO A 113 7.85 7.30 8.15
C PRO A 113 6.79 7.92 9.06
N GLY A 114 7.10 9.07 9.70
CA GLY A 114 6.14 9.78 10.53
C GLY A 114 4.96 10.34 9.75
N ASP A 115 5.22 10.81 8.53
CA ASP A 115 4.16 11.30 7.65
C ASP A 115 3.27 10.15 7.18
N LEU A 116 3.89 9.02 6.86
CA LEU A 116 3.14 7.84 6.47
C LEU A 116 2.24 7.37 7.61
N LEU A 117 2.75 7.36 8.83
CA LEU A 117 1.97 7.02 10.02
C LEU A 117 0.74 7.91 10.15
N ARG A 118 0.91 9.23 9.94
CA ARG A 118 -0.20 10.18 9.99
C ARG A 118 -1.25 9.88 8.92
N HIS A 119 -0.81 9.59 7.69
CA HIS A 119 -1.73 9.28 6.59
C HIS A 119 -2.50 7.98 6.86
N ILE A 120 -1.84 6.98 7.44
CA ILE A 120 -2.51 5.74 7.80
C ILE A 120 -3.63 6.02 8.82
N ALA A 121 -3.33 6.83 9.83
CA ALA A 121 -4.33 7.19 10.84
C ALA A 121 -5.52 7.89 10.21
N GLU A 122 -5.27 8.81 9.26
CA GLU A 122 -6.35 9.50 8.55
C GLU A 122 -7.22 8.53 7.76
N VAL A 123 -6.60 7.61 7.04
CA VAL A 123 -7.32 6.63 6.22
C VAL A 123 -8.15 5.71 7.09
N LEU A 124 -7.65 5.33 8.26
CA LEU A 124 -8.37 4.46 9.19
C LEU A 124 -9.40 5.22 10.03
N GLY A 125 -9.47 6.54 9.92
CA GLY A 125 -10.37 7.35 10.72
C GLY A 125 -9.93 7.54 12.16
N GLU A 126 -8.66 7.33 12.44
CA GLU A 126 -8.06 7.52 13.76
C GLU A 126 -7.48 8.93 13.88
N GLN A 127 -7.37 9.39 15.11
CA GLN A 127 -6.80 10.72 15.37
C GLN A 127 -5.72 10.67 16.42
#